data_d03e67fa9cb33b8d7a812a4186ad6b85
#
_entry.id   d03e67fa9cb33b8d7a812a4186ad6b85
#
_cell.length_a   1.000
_cell.length_b   1.000
_cell.length_c   1.000
_cell.angle_alpha   90.00
_cell.angle_beta   90.00
_cell.angle_gamma   90.00
#
_symmetry.space_group_name_H-M   'P 1'
#
loop_
_entity.id
_entity.type
_entity.pdbx_description
1 polymer ?
#
loop_
_entity_poly.entity_id
_entity_poly.type
_entity_poly.pdbx_seq_one_letter_code
_entity_poly.pdbx_strand_id
1 'polypeptide(L)'
;MRTLITGKTKLAGAIISALHEKIVYQKIEIESTRVDANIPWKYFDIFINCAHVDFKQTELLNDCFAEWRNDSTKLIINISSRAAKSNISKGYLYSAQKAALNHLADNLVYNSDRRCGIVTLNLGLLEHPEVPSLTYHE
;
A
#
# COMPACT_ATOMS: atom_id res chain seq x y z
N MET A 1 1.85 11.76 -14.48
CA MET A 1 2.02 11.24 -13.11
C MET A 1 2.29 9.75 -13.18
N ARG A 2 3.35 9.30 -12.54
CA ARG A 2 3.80 7.90 -12.61
C ARG A 2 3.53 7.19 -11.29
N THR A 3 2.76 6.12 -11.34
CA THR A 3 2.35 5.34 -10.19
C THR A 3 3.01 3.97 -10.23
N LEU A 4 3.60 3.58 -9.11
CA LEU A 4 4.15 2.25 -8.91
C LEU A 4 3.25 1.46 -7.97
N ILE A 5 2.93 0.23 -8.32
CA ILE A 5 2.23 -0.69 -7.43
C ILE A 5 3.03 -1.98 -7.28
N THR A 6 3.12 -2.50 -6.06
CA THR A 6 3.74 -3.79 -5.83
C THR A 6 2.72 -4.92 -5.94
N GLY A 7 3.13 -6.03 -6.58
CA GLY A 7 2.35 -7.24 -6.70
C GLY A 7 1.52 -7.36 -7.97
N LYS A 8 1.08 -8.59 -8.22
CA LYS A 8 0.24 -8.95 -9.37
C LYS A 8 -1.01 -9.70 -8.91
N THR A 9 -1.49 -9.37 -7.71
CA THR A 9 -2.67 -10.02 -7.14
C THR A 9 -3.96 -9.49 -7.76
N LYS A 10 -5.08 -10.15 -7.46
CA LYS A 10 -6.40 -9.65 -7.84
C LYS A 10 -6.66 -8.26 -7.28
N LEU A 11 -6.21 -7.99 -6.05
CA LEU A 11 -6.36 -6.68 -5.43
C LEU A 11 -5.58 -5.62 -6.20
N ALA A 12 -4.31 -5.89 -6.53
CA ALA A 12 -3.50 -4.96 -7.32
C ALA A 12 -4.15 -4.68 -8.67
N GLY A 13 -4.65 -5.73 -9.35
CA GLY A 13 -5.37 -5.59 -10.61
C GLY A 13 -6.63 -4.75 -10.49
N ALA A 14 -7.41 -4.96 -9.43
CA ALA A 14 -8.62 -4.18 -9.16
C ALA A 14 -8.30 -2.71 -8.92
N ILE A 15 -7.24 -2.41 -8.19
CA ILE A 15 -6.79 -1.03 -7.94
C ILE A 15 -6.38 -0.37 -9.26
N ILE A 16 -5.60 -1.06 -10.08
CA ILE A 16 -5.17 -0.56 -11.38
C ILE A 16 -6.39 -0.24 -12.26
N SER A 17 -7.35 -1.16 -12.33
CA SER A 17 -8.57 -0.97 -13.12
C SER A 17 -9.39 0.22 -12.62
N ALA A 18 -9.53 0.36 -11.31
CA ALA A 18 -10.26 1.47 -10.71
C ALA A 18 -9.60 2.81 -11.01
N LEU A 19 -8.27 2.87 -10.98
CA LEU A 19 -7.53 4.08 -11.31
C LEU A 19 -7.71 4.46 -12.78
N HIS A 20 -7.66 3.50 -13.70
CA HIS A 20 -7.88 3.76 -15.11
C HIS A 20 -9.29 4.27 -15.42
N GLU A 21 -10.30 3.78 -14.70
CA GLU A 21 -11.68 4.24 -14.88
C GLU A 21 -11.91 5.67 -14.37
N LYS A 22 -11.28 6.00 -13.24
CA LYS A 22 -11.54 7.27 -12.54
C LYS A 22 -10.81 8.45 -13.13
N ILE A 23 -9.75 8.23 -13.92
CA ILE A 23 -8.85 9.28 -14.33
C ILE A 23 -8.82 9.38 -15.85
N VAL A 24 -9.91 9.92 -16.41
CA VAL A 24 -10.07 10.11 -17.85
C VAL A 24 -9.24 11.32 -18.37
N TYR A 25 -8.88 12.25 -17.49
CA TYR A 25 -8.30 13.54 -17.89
C TYR A 25 -6.83 13.72 -17.56
N GLN A 26 -6.22 12.82 -16.77
CA GLN A 26 -4.79 12.88 -16.48
C GLN A 26 -4.11 11.61 -16.98
N LYS A 27 -3.01 11.78 -17.70
CA LYS A 27 -2.15 10.66 -18.07
C LYS A 27 -1.53 10.09 -16.80
N ILE A 28 -2.05 8.97 -16.31
CA ILE A 28 -1.41 8.21 -15.26
C ILE A 28 -0.77 6.99 -15.87
N GLU A 29 0.54 6.91 -15.76
CA GLU A 29 1.28 5.72 -16.08
C GLU A 29 1.40 4.87 -14.82
N ILE A 30 0.96 3.61 -14.91
CA ILE A 30 0.99 2.68 -13.79
C ILE A 30 1.92 1.53 -14.13
N GLU A 31 2.91 1.30 -13.28
CA GLU A 31 3.82 0.17 -13.39
C GLU A 31 3.66 -0.73 -12.17
N SER A 32 3.68 -2.04 -12.38
CA SER A 32 3.73 -3.00 -11.29
C SER A 32 5.15 -3.54 -11.14
N THR A 33 5.53 -3.86 -9.90
CA THR A 33 6.85 -4.40 -9.60
C THR A 33 6.76 -5.46 -8.51
N ARG A 34 7.82 -6.23 -8.37
CA ARG A 34 7.98 -7.20 -7.29
C ARG A 34 8.55 -6.51 -6.05
N VAL A 35 8.26 -7.07 -4.88
CA VAL A 35 8.71 -6.51 -3.60
C VAL A 35 10.24 -6.58 -3.42
N ASP A 36 10.90 -7.49 -4.14
CA ASP A 36 12.36 -7.69 -4.07
C ASP A 36 13.11 -6.97 -5.21
N ALA A 37 12.41 -6.19 -6.02
CA ALA A 37 13.03 -5.44 -7.09
C ALA A 37 13.80 -4.24 -6.55
N ASN A 38 14.80 -3.81 -7.31
CA ASN A 38 15.49 -2.56 -7.04
C ASN A 38 14.67 -1.42 -7.64
N ILE A 39 14.04 -0.63 -6.79
CA ILE A 39 13.04 0.35 -7.22
C ILE A 39 13.68 1.72 -7.41
N PRO A 40 13.58 2.31 -8.63
CA PRO A 40 14.03 3.67 -8.89
C PRO A 40 12.99 4.68 -8.41
N TRP A 41 12.94 4.95 -7.11
CA TRP A 41 11.91 5.77 -6.47
C TRP A 41 11.74 7.14 -7.13
N LYS A 42 12.80 7.73 -7.64
CA LYS A 42 12.75 9.07 -8.23
C LYS A 42 11.84 9.19 -9.44
N TYR A 43 11.60 8.08 -10.15
CA TYR A 43 10.77 8.08 -11.35
C TYR A 43 9.28 8.07 -11.06
N PHE A 44 8.88 7.84 -9.82
CA PHE A 44 7.48 7.69 -9.46
C PHE A 44 7.01 8.84 -8.58
N ASP A 45 5.71 9.11 -8.65
CA ASP A 45 5.04 10.15 -7.87
C ASP A 45 4.12 9.55 -6.81
N ILE A 46 3.56 8.39 -7.11
CA ILE A 46 2.67 7.66 -6.20
C ILE A 46 3.19 6.23 -6.06
N PHE A 47 3.30 5.77 -4.82
CA PHE A 47 3.60 4.38 -4.51
C PHE A 47 2.42 3.73 -3.82
N ILE A 48 1.83 2.71 -4.46
CA ILE A 48 0.79 1.88 -3.87
C ILE A 48 1.46 0.62 -3.32
N ASN A 49 1.66 0.62 -2.02
CA ASN A 49 2.35 -0.44 -1.29
C ASN A 49 1.36 -1.55 -0.96
N CYS A 50 1.14 -2.45 -1.93
CA CYS A 50 0.04 -3.40 -1.93
C CYS A 50 0.45 -4.84 -1.60
N ALA A 51 1.56 -5.32 -2.16
CA ALA A 51 1.95 -6.71 -2.03
C ALA A 51 2.36 -7.08 -0.60
N HIS A 52 1.82 -8.17 -0.08
CA HIS A 52 2.18 -8.69 1.22
C HIS A 52 3.14 -9.88 1.07
N VAL A 53 4.37 -9.72 1.49
CA VAL A 53 5.39 -10.77 1.56
C VAL A 53 6.20 -10.54 2.84
N ASP A 54 5.96 -11.34 3.86
CA ASP A 54 6.65 -11.21 5.16
C ASP A 54 6.58 -9.76 5.67
N PHE A 55 7.69 -9.16 6.03
CA PHE A 55 7.78 -7.76 6.45
C PHE A 55 8.20 -6.80 5.31
N LYS A 56 8.21 -7.27 4.07
CA LYS A 56 8.67 -6.48 2.91
C LYS A 56 7.87 -5.20 2.72
N GLN A 57 6.58 -5.25 2.98
CA GLN A 57 5.72 -4.08 2.85
C GLN A 57 6.16 -2.95 3.80
N THR A 58 6.53 -3.29 5.02
CA THR A 58 7.07 -2.35 6.01
C THR A 58 8.45 -1.82 5.56
N GLU A 59 9.32 -2.70 5.08
CA GLU A 59 10.64 -2.31 4.57
C GLU A 59 10.53 -1.36 3.38
N LEU A 60 9.62 -1.64 2.45
CA LEU A 60 9.40 -0.79 1.27
C LEU A 60 8.84 0.59 1.64
N LEU A 61 7.95 0.65 2.63
CA LEU A 61 7.50 1.94 3.15
C LEU A 61 8.68 2.76 3.68
N ASN A 62 9.54 2.12 4.45
CA ASN A 62 10.73 2.80 4.99
C ASN A 62 11.67 3.29 3.89
N ASP A 63 11.94 2.45 2.90
CA ASP A 63 12.83 2.80 1.79
C ASP A 63 12.27 3.93 0.93
N CYS A 64 11.00 3.86 0.58
CA CYS A 64 10.33 4.91 -0.18
C CYS A 64 10.30 6.23 0.60
N PHE A 65 9.98 6.18 1.88
CA PHE A 65 9.94 7.36 2.72
C PHE A 65 11.31 8.05 2.81
N ALA A 66 12.38 7.27 2.94
CA ALA A 66 13.74 7.83 2.98
C ALA A 66 14.05 8.68 1.74
N GLU A 67 13.53 8.28 0.59
CA GLU A 67 13.73 9.01 -0.67
C GLU A 67 12.77 10.18 -0.85
N TRP A 68 11.52 10.04 -0.39
CA TRP A 68 10.45 10.97 -0.73
C TRP A 68 10.09 11.97 0.36
N ARG A 69 10.63 11.83 1.56
CA ARG A 69 10.17 12.59 2.74
C ARG A 69 10.12 14.10 2.56
N ASN A 70 10.99 14.67 1.76
CA ASN A 70 11.10 16.11 1.56
C ASN A 70 10.37 16.62 0.32
N ASP A 71 9.66 15.76 -0.40
CA ASP A 71 9.00 16.10 -1.66
C ASP A 71 7.48 16.10 -1.50
N SER A 72 6.89 17.29 -1.52
CA SER A 72 5.44 17.47 -1.35
C SER A 72 4.60 16.95 -2.52
N THR A 73 5.24 16.62 -3.64
CA THR A 73 4.54 16.07 -4.82
C THR A 73 4.35 14.56 -4.75
N LYS A 74 4.95 13.90 -3.77
CA LYS A 74 4.94 12.44 -3.65
C LYS A 74 3.86 11.96 -2.67
N LEU A 75 3.28 10.79 -2.97
CA LEU A 75 2.24 10.18 -2.16
C LEU A 75 2.50 8.69 -1.99
N ILE A 76 2.51 8.22 -0.76
CA ILE A 76 2.60 6.79 -0.43
C ILE A 76 1.23 6.33 0.05
N ILE A 77 0.70 5.27 -0.56
CA ILE A 77 -0.55 4.63 -0.16
C ILE A 77 -0.24 3.22 0.29
N ASN A 78 -0.41 2.94 1.57
CA ASN A 78 -0.23 1.60 2.11
C ASN A 78 -1.56 0.86 2.14
N ILE A 79 -1.58 -0.34 1.60
CA ILE A 79 -2.74 -1.23 1.68
C ILE A 79 -2.51 -2.18 2.85
N SER A 80 -3.21 -1.95 3.94
CA SER A 80 -3.13 -2.74 5.14
C SER A 80 -4.42 -3.53 5.35
N SER A 81 -4.61 -4.06 6.54
CA SER A 81 -5.72 -4.94 6.86
C SER A 81 -6.22 -4.66 8.28
N ARG A 82 -7.51 -4.85 8.50
CA ARG A 82 -8.09 -4.88 9.85
C ARG A 82 -7.46 -5.96 10.71
N ALA A 83 -6.89 -7.00 10.10
CA ALA A 83 -6.13 -8.04 10.80
C ALA A 83 -4.89 -7.51 11.53
N ALA A 84 -4.46 -6.27 11.24
CA ALA A 84 -3.38 -5.63 11.98
C ALA A 84 -3.69 -5.46 13.47
N LYS A 85 -4.96 -5.42 13.84
CA LYS A 85 -5.39 -5.37 15.24
C LYS A 85 -5.67 -6.78 15.76
N SER A 86 -5.64 -6.94 17.07
CA SER A 86 -5.98 -8.22 17.70
C SER A 86 -7.37 -8.69 17.26
N ASN A 87 -7.46 -9.95 16.85
CA ASN A 87 -8.66 -10.52 16.29
C ASN A 87 -8.72 -12.02 16.56
N ILE A 88 -9.84 -12.65 16.22
CA ILE A 88 -10.06 -14.08 16.43
C ILE A 88 -9.43 -14.96 15.36
N SER A 89 -8.82 -14.38 14.35
CA SER A 89 -8.13 -15.12 13.30
C SER A 89 -6.89 -15.81 13.86
N LYS A 90 -6.52 -16.95 13.26
CA LYS A 90 -5.31 -17.69 13.62
C LYS A 90 -4.09 -17.27 12.78
N GLY A 91 -4.22 -16.27 11.94
CA GLY A 91 -3.11 -15.73 11.16
C GLY A 91 -2.25 -14.79 11.98
N TYR A 92 -1.59 -15.27 13.01
CA TYR A 92 -0.84 -14.45 13.98
C TYR A 92 0.30 -13.68 13.33
N LEU A 93 1.09 -14.35 12.51
CA LEU A 93 2.23 -13.71 11.84
C LEU A 93 1.76 -12.66 10.83
N TYR A 94 0.74 -12.97 10.05
CA TYR A 94 0.14 -12.02 9.12
C TYR A 94 -0.35 -10.76 9.86
N SER A 95 -1.05 -10.97 10.98
CA SER A 95 -1.53 -9.89 11.83
C SER A 95 -0.37 -9.02 12.33
N ALA A 96 0.70 -9.65 12.80
CA ALA A 96 1.88 -8.94 13.28
C ALA A 96 2.59 -8.16 12.16
N GLN A 97 2.66 -8.74 10.96
CA GLN A 97 3.26 -8.09 9.80
C GLN A 97 2.48 -6.86 9.38
N LYS A 98 1.15 -6.93 9.36
CA LYS A 98 0.30 -5.78 9.07
C LYS A 98 0.33 -4.73 10.18
N ALA A 99 0.44 -5.17 11.44
CA ALA A 99 0.61 -4.25 12.56
C ALA A 99 1.93 -3.49 12.47
N ALA A 100 3.00 -4.16 12.03
CA ALA A 100 4.29 -3.50 11.81
C ALA A 100 4.20 -2.40 10.75
N LEU A 101 3.52 -2.66 9.64
CA LEU A 101 3.27 -1.67 8.60
C LEU A 101 2.51 -0.45 9.16
N ASN A 102 1.42 -0.70 9.88
CA ASN A 102 0.59 0.36 10.44
C ASN A 102 1.37 1.17 11.48
N HIS A 103 2.14 0.50 12.33
CA HIS A 103 2.93 1.18 13.36
C HIS A 103 3.99 2.10 12.73
N LEU A 104 4.70 1.62 11.72
CA LEU A 104 5.66 2.46 11.01
C LEU A 104 4.96 3.65 10.34
N ALA A 105 3.87 3.41 9.63
CA ALA A 105 3.12 4.47 8.96
C ALA A 105 2.66 5.54 9.95
N ASP A 106 2.10 5.15 11.09
CA ASP A 106 1.66 6.07 12.13
C ASP A 106 2.82 6.89 12.69
N ASN A 107 3.95 6.26 12.96
CA ASN A 107 5.15 6.97 13.44
C ASN A 107 5.64 7.99 12.43
N LEU A 108 5.65 7.65 11.15
CA LEU A 108 6.09 8.57 10.11
C LEU A 108 5.14 9.76 9.98
N VAL A 109 3.84 9.53 10.14
CA VAL A 109 2.84 10.60 10.06
C VAL A 109 2.93 11.54 11.27
N TYR A 110 3.09 11.00 12.48
CA TYR A 110 3.02 11.81 13.70
C TYR A 110 4.35 12.41 14.13
N ASN A 111 5.46 11.77 13.82
CA ASN A 111 6.75 12.12 14.43
C ASN A 111 7.79 12.65 13.46
N SER A 112 7.51 12.67 12.15
CA SER A 112 8.52 13.11 11.18
C SER A 112 8.22 14.48 10.59
N ASP A 113 9.27 15.21 10.26
CA ASP A 113 9.21 16.40 9.43
C ASP A 113 9.13 16.00 7.97
N ARG A 114 7.95 15.60 7.54
CA ARG A 114 7.74 15.15 6.17
C ARG A 114 6.96 16.16 5.36
N ARG A 115 7.18 16.14 4.04
CA ARG A 115 6.37 16.86 3.07
C ARG A 115 5.53 15.92 2.22
N CYS A 116 6.00 14.69 1.97
CA CYS A 116 5.24 13.71 1.21
C CYS A 116 3.96 13.29 1.94
N GLY A 117 2.94 12.92 1.16
CA GLY A 117 1.72 12.36 1.70
C GLY A 117 1.88 10.88 2.05
N ILE A 118 1.25 10.45 3.15
CA ILE A 118 1.18 9.03 3.54
C ILE A 118 -0.26 8.74 3.93
N VAL A 119 -0.85 7.76 3.25
CA VAL A 119 -2.21 7.28 3.53
C VAL A 119 -2.15 5.78 3.74
N THR A 120 -2.83 5.27 4.76
CA THR A 120 -2.94 3.84 5.01
C THR A 120 -4.41 3.44 4.98
N LEU A 121 -4.72 2.49 4.09
CA LEU A 121 -6.06 1.93 3.95
C LEU A 121 -6.11 0.58 4.64
N ASN A 122 -6.94 0.45 5.67
CA ASN A 122 -7.14 -0.79 6.41
C ASN A 122 -8.35 -1.52 5.85
N LEU A 123 -8.11 -2.49 4.99
CA LEU A 123 -9.17 -3.25 4.36
C LEU A 123 -9.60 -4.41 5.27
N GLY A 124 -10.89 -4.70 5.29
CA GLY A 124 -11.43 -5.91 5.89
C GLY A 124 -11.27 -7.10 4.94
N LEU A 125 -12.18 -8.07 5.05
CA LEU A 125 -12.21 -9.20 4.11
C LEU A 125 -12.71 -8.70 2.76
N LEU A 126 -11.99 -9.06 1.70
CA LEU A 126 -12.41 -8.73 0.35
C LEU A 126 -13.60 -9.60 -0.06
N GLU A 127 -14.53 -9.01 -0.79
CA GLU A 127 -15.60 -9.77 -1.39
C GLU A 127 -15.03 -10.72 -2.45
N HIS A 128 -15.49 -11.96 -2.41
CA HIS A 128 -15.02 -13.00 -3.30
C HIS A 128 -16.21 -13.82 -3.82
N PRO A 129 -16.22 -14.24 -5.09
CA PRO A 129 -17.34 -15.00 -5.64
C PRO A 129 -17.65 -16.29 -4.89
N GLU A 130 -16.65 -16.96 -4.33
CA GLU A 130 -16.82 -18.18 -3.56
C GLU A 130 -17.22 -17.93 -2.10
N VAL A 131 -17.15 -16.68 -1.63
CA VAL A 131 -17.50 -16.29 -0.27
C VAL A 131 -18.27 -14.96 -0.34
N PRO A 132 -19.51 -14.98 -0.85
CA PRO A 132 -20.25 -13.76 -1.16
C PRO A 132 -20.63 -12.92 0.05
N SER A 133 -20.59 -13.49 1.25
CA SER A 133 -20.85 -12.74 2.48
C SER A 133 -19.67 -11.89 2.94
N LEU A 134 -18.50 -12.07 2.32
CA LEU A 134 -17.30 -11.33 2.69
C LEU A 134 -17.17 -10.10 1.80
N THR A 135 -17.15 -8.95 2.44
CA THR A 135 -16.92 -7.66 1.77
C THR A 135 -15.70 -7.02 2.38
N TYR A 136 -15.03 -6.15 1.60
CA TYR A 136 -13.95 -5.36 2.18
C TYR A 136 -14.52 -4.07 2.75
N HIS A 137 -13.89 -3.64 3.84
CA HIS A 137 -14.18 -2.37 4.51
C HIS A 137 -12.88 -1.61 4.71
N GLU A 138 -13.00 -0.32 4.71
CA GLU A 138 -11.90 0.58 5.01
C GLU A 138 -11.72 0.79 6.50
#